data_0d0716227a75c5363515e25f1b14186f
#
_entry.id   0d0716227a75c5363515e25f1b14186f
#
_cell.length_a   1.000
_cell.length_b   1.000
_cell.length_c   1.000
_cell.angle_alpha   90.00
_cell.angle_beta   90.00
_cell.angle_gamma   90.00
#
_symmetry.space_group_name_H-M   'P 1'
#
loop_
_entity.id
_entity.type
_entity.pdbx_description
1 polymer ?
#
loop_
_entity_poly.entity_id
_entity_poly.type
_entity_poly.pdbx_seq_one_letter_code
_entity_poly.pdbx_strand_id
1 'polypeptide(L)'
;MEKLNSSKILVFGLPGSGKTTFARQLAVNMAYFNADEIRKMFNDWDFSMEGRLRQAERMYCLANLAEGSAVVDFICPYDQNRHDYDIKIWMNTISKSKFEDTNKMFEKPSHCTFEIKDYNYDNIIKEIHDKLQ
;
A
#
# COMPACT_ATOMS: atom_id res chain seq x y z
N MET A 1 -18.85 6.52 -11.68
CA MET A 1 -19.60 6.56 -10.43
C MET A 1 -19.29 5.36 -9.58
N GLU A 2 -19.73 4.22 -10.02
CA GLU A 2 -19.51 2.99 -9.28
C GLU A 2 -18.04 2.75 -9.00
N LYS A 3 -17.19 3.21 -9.89
CA LYS A 3 -15.74 2.99 -9.74
C LYS A 3 -15.14 3.67 -8.55
N LEU A 4 -15.70 4.79 -8.09
CA LEU A 4 -15.21 5.46 -6.90
C LEU A 4 -15.44 4.61 -5.66
N ASN A 5 -16.54 3.81 -5.66
CA ASN A 5 -16.87 2.94 -4.53
C ASN A 5 -16.15 1.60 -4.58
N SER A 6 -15.38 1.35 -5.64
CA SER A 6 -14.64 0.12 -5.80
C SER A 6 -13.15 0.36 -6.09
N SER A 7 -12.64 1.50 -5.64
CA SER A 7 -11.24 1.85 -5.85
C SER A 7 -10.31 0.92 -5.09
N LYS A 8 -9.22 0.53 -5.75
CA LYS A 8 -8.18 -0.28 -5.13
C LYS A 8 -7.02 0.65 -4.76
N ILE A 9 -6.74 0.72 -3.48
CA ILE A 9 -5.86 1.73 -2.90
C ILE A 9 -4.61 1.07 -2.36
N LEU A 10 -3.47 1.56 -2.80
CA LEU A 10 -2.17 1.07 -2.34
C LEU A 10 -1.54 2.08 -1.39
N VAL A 11 -1.15 1.61 -0.22
CA VAL A 11 -0.31 2.38 0.72
C VAL A 11 1.03 1.68 0.76
N PHE A 12 2.07 2.34 0.27
CA PHE A 12 3.38 1.72 0.13
C PHE A 12 4.49 2.61 0.69
N GLY A 13 5.62 2.00 0.96
CA GLY A 13 6.78 2.70 1.51
C GLY A 13 7.68 1.75 2.27
N LEU A 14 8.78 2.28 2.78
CA LEU A 14 9.75 1.50 3.54
C LEU A 14 9.18 0.99 4.86
N PRO A 15 9.71 -0.11 5.39
CA PRO A 15 9.33 -0.56 6.73
C PRO A 15 9.55 0.54 7.76
N GLY A 16 8.61 0.71 8.65
CA GLY A 16 8.71 1.74 9.69
C GLY A 16 8.24 3.12 9.26
N SER A 17 7.69 3.26 8.05
CA SER A 17 7.22 4.57 7.57
C SER A 17 5.82 4.94 8.08
N GLY A 18 5.14 4.04 8.80
CA GLY A 18 3.81 4.32 9.35
C GLY A 18 2.66 3.92 8.44
N LYS A 19 2.91 3.02 7.48
CA LYS A 19 1.89 2.57 6.53
C LYS A 19 0.65 1.99 7.21
N THR A 20 0.86 1.11 8.18
CA THR A 20 -0.25 0.40 8.82
C THR A 20 -1.17 1.36 9.55
N THR A 21 -0.61 2.32 10.28
CA THR A 21 -1.41 3.31 10.99
C THR A 21 -2.24 4.15 10.02
N PHE A 22 -1.60 4.62 8.95
CA PHE A 22 -2.30 5.39 7.92
C PHE A 22 -3.39 4.56 7.25
N ALA A 23 -3.03 3.34 6.83
CA ALA A 23 -3.96 2.47 6.10
C ALA A 23 -5.18 2.12 6.93
N ARG A 24 -5.00 1.85 8.22
CA ARG A 24 -6.13 1.53 9.09
C ARG A 24 -7.09 2.70 9.27
N GLN A 25 -6.56 3.91 9.37
CA GLN A 25 -7.40 5.09 9.46
C GLN A 25 -8.15 5.33 8.15
N LEU A 26 -7.49 5.08 7.03
CA LEU A 26 -8.12 5.24 5.72
C LEU A 26 -9.20 4.20 5.48
N ALA A 27 -8.97 2.97 5.89
CA ALA A 27 -9.79 1.81 5.52
C ALA A 27 -11.09 1.66 6.30
N VAL A 28 -11.56 2.69 6.97
CA VAL A 28 -12.84 2.65 7.68
C VAL A 28 -13.95 2.27 6.70
N ASN A 29 -14.65 1.18 7.01
CA ASN A 29 -15.72 0.63 6.17
C ASN A 29 -15.26 0.17 4.78
N MET A 30 -13.98 -0.22 4.68
CA MET A 30 -13.41 -0.79 3.45
C MET A 30 -12.72 -2.09 3.77
N ALA A 31 -12.53 -2.94 2.76
CA ALA A 31 -11.66 -4.11 2.91
C ALA A 31 -10.23 -3.64 3.12
N TYR A 32 -9.50 -4.32 3.99
CA TYR A 32 -8.13 -3.95 4.32
C TYR A 32 -7.26 -5.20 4.40
N PHE A 33 -6.11 -5.15 3.73
CA PHE A 33 -5.16 -6.25 3.70
C PHE A 33 -3.77 -5.74 4.08
N ASN A 34 -3.25 -6.27 5.18
CA ASN A 34 -1.91 -5.96 5.67
C ASN A 34 -0.94 -7.04 5.21
N ALA A 35 0.20 -6.63 4.68
CA ALA A 35 1.16 -7.56 4.07
C ALA A 35 1.69 -8.61 5.05
N ASP A 36 1.98 -8.21 6.28
CA ASP A 36 2.54 -9.16 7.26
C ASP A 36 1.51 -10.24 7.61
N GLU A 37 0.25 -9.85 7.74
CA GLU A 37 -0.81 -10.82 8.01
C GLU A 37 -0.99 -11.77 6.84
N ILE A 38 -0.88 -11.27 5.62
CA ILE A 38 -1.01 -12.10 4.43
C ILE A 38 0.19 -13.05 4.32
N ARG A 39 1.41 -12.58 4.60
CA ARG A 39 2.58 -13.47 4.61
C ARG A 39 2.42 -14.58 5.65
N LYS A 40 1.90 -14.23 6.81
CA LYS A 40 1.64 -15.21 7.86
C LYS A 40 0.60 -16.24 7.41
N MET A 41 -0.46 -15.78 6.78
CA MET A 41 -1.53 -16.65 6.28
C MET A 41 -1.00 -17.67 5.27
N PHE A 42 -0.08 -17.25 4.40
CA PHE A 42 0.51 -18.12 3.38
C PHE A 42 1.80 -18.78 3.83
N ASN A 43 2.26 -18.48 5.04
CA ASN A 43 3.56 -18.96 5.56
C ASN A 43 4.67 -18.68 4.54
N ASP A 44 4.70 -17.47 4.01
CA ASP A 44 5.64 -17.07 2.95
C ASP A 44 6.44 -15.85 3.40
N TRP A 45 7.63 -16.12 3.89
CA TRP A 45 8.56 -15.10 4.40
C TRP A 45 9.76 -14.92 3.48
N ASP A 46 9.56 -15.20 2.20
CA ASP A 46 10.60 -15.06 1.19
C ASP A 46 10.70 -13.60 0.75
N PHE A 47 11.80 -12.95 1.14
CA PHE A 47 12.06 -11.55 0.81
C PHE A 47 13.06 -11.39 -0.35
N SER A 48 13.31 -12.49 -1.08
CA SER A 48 14.02 -12.39 -2.35
C SER A 48 13.18 -11.61 -3.35
N MET A 49 13.77 -11.26 -4.50
CA MET A 49 13.02 -10.59 -5.55
C MET A 49 11.78 -11.40 -5.95
N GLU A 50 11.96 -12.72 -6.15
CA GLU A 50 10.84 -13.58 -6.53
C GLU A 50 9.74 -13.57 -5.47
N GLY A 51 10.11 -13.65 -4.20
CA GLY A 51 9.16 -13.63 -3.10
C GLY A 51 8.43 -12.31 -3.00
N ARG A 52 9.12 -11.21 -3.25
CA ARG A 52 8.50 -9.88 -3.22
C ARG A 52 7.54 -9.68 -4.40
N LEU A 53 7.88 -10.21 -5.57
CA LEU A 53 6.99 -10.16 -6.74
C LEU A 53 5.75 -11.02 -6.50
N ARG A 54 5.92 -12.19 -5.91
CA ARG A 54 4.81 -13.07 -5.56
C ARG A 54 3.87 -12.39 -4.56
N GLN A 55 4.43 -11.72 -3.55
CA GLN A 55 3.63 -10.99 -2.58
C GLN A 55 2.85 -9.85 -3.24
N ALA A 56 3.50 -9.12 -4.16
CA ALA A 56 2.84 -8.01 -4.85
C ALA A 56 1.62 -8.50 -5.64
N GLU A 57 1.77 -9.61 -6.36
CA GLU A 57 0.67 -10.20 -7.12
C GLU A 57 -0.45 -10.65 -6.18
N ARG A 58 -0.09 -11.28 -5.08
CA ARG A 58 -1.06 -11.74 -4.08
C ARG A 58 -1.87 -10.60 -3.50
N MET A 59 -1.20 -9.50 -3.14
CA MET A 59 -1.88 -8.34 -2.57
C MET A 59 -2.85 -7.72 -3.57
N TYR A 60 -2.44 -7.62 -4.83
CA TYR A 60 -3.31 -7.07 -5.86
C TYR A 60 -4.52 -7.96 -6.13
N CYS A 61 -4.32 -9.26 -6.16
CA CYS A 61 -5.41 -10.21 -6.34
C CYS A 61 -6.42 -10.12 -5.21
N LEU A 62 -5.94 -10.00 -3.97
CA LEU A 62 -6.82 -9.85 -2.82
C LEU A 62 -7.65 -8.57 -2.89
N ALA A 63 -7.01 -7.47 -3.27
CA ALA A 63 -7.73 -6.20 -3.43
C ALA A 63 -8.87 -6.34 -4.44
N ASN A 64 -8.63 -7.06 -5.53
CA ASN A 64 -9.62 -7.22 -6.59
C ASN A 64 -10.74 -8.21 -6.24
N LEU A 65 -10.58 -9.02 -5.20
CA LEU A 65 -11.67 -9.87 -4.74
C LEU A 65 -12.76 -9.09 -4.02
N ALA A 66 -12.42 -7.93 -3.45
CA ALA A 66 -13.41 -7.10 -2.81
C ALA A 66 -14.28 -6.42 -3.86
N GLU A 67 -15.60 -6.45 -3.67
CA GLU A 67 -16.51 -5.75 -4.58
C GLU A 67 -16.45 -4.24 -4.37
N GLY A 68 -16.27 -3.82 -3.12
CA GLY A 68 -16.12 -2.41 -2.81
C GLY A 68 -14.67 -1.96 -2.85
N SER A 69 -14.41 -0.80 -2.28
CA SER A 69 -13.05 -0.28 -2.16
C SER A 69 -12.23 -1.14 -1.21
N ALA A 70 -10.95 -1.25 -1.51
CA ALA A 70 -10.02 -2.03 -0.70
C ALA A 70 -8.70 -1.27 -0.56
N VAL A 71 -8.12 -1.36 0.62
CA VAL A 71 -6.81 -0.78 0.93
C VAL A 71 -5.84 -1.92 1.17
N VAL A 72 -4.69 -1.89 0.49
CA VAL A 72 -3.59 -2.80 0.81
C VAL A 72 -2.40 -1.97 1.27
N ASP A 73 -1.69 -2.47 2.28
CA ASP A 73 -0.49 -1.82 2.76
C ASP A 73 0.66 -2.81 2.74
N PHE A 74 1.69 -2.48 2.00
CA PHE A 74 2.94 -3.24 1.97
C PHE A 74 4.06 -2.38 1.37
N ILE A 75 5.28 -2.91 1.41
CA ILE A 75 6.44 -2.17 0.93
C ILE A 75 6.29 -1.85 -0.55
N CYS A 76 5.87 -2.83 -1.34
CA CYS A 76 5.69 -2.71 -2.78
C CYS A 76 6.90 -2.05 -3.44
N PRO A 77 8.08 -2.67 -3.36
CA PRO A 77 9.33 -1.97 -3.69
C PRO A 77 9.52 -1.70 -5.17
N TYR A 78 8.83 -2.42 -6.05
CA TYR A 78 9.02 -2.26 -7.49
C TYR A 78 7.91 -1.40 -8.09
N ASP A 79 8.32 -0.38 -8.84
CA ASP A 79 7.38 0.59 -9.39
C ASP A 79 6.33 -0.07 -10.28
N GLN A 80 6.72 -1.08 -11.04
CA GLN A 80 5.80 -1.78 -11.92
C GLN A 80 4.60 -2.41 -11.20
N ASN A 81 4.75 -2.79 -9.94
CA ASN A 81 3.68 -3.42 -9.18
C ASN A 81 2.70 -2.41 -8.58
N ARG A 82 2.94 -1.13 -8.78
CA ARG A 82 2.09 -0.07 -8.25
C ARG A 82 1.10 0.46 -9.29
N HIS A 83 1.35 0.22 -10.57
CA HIS A 83 0.64 0.89 -11.66
C HIS A 83 -0.86 0.62 -11.72
N ASP A 84 -1.28 -0.59 -11.36
CA ASP A 84 -2.67 -0.99 -11.54
C ASP A 84 -3.61 -0.55 -10.42
N TYR A 85 -3.08 0.04 -9.36
CA TYR A 85 -3.90 0.57 -8.29
C TYR A 85 -4.51 1.91 -8.70
N ASP A 86 -5.75 2.15 -8.26
CA ASP A 86 -6.47 3.38 -8.60
C ASP A 86 -5.92 4.58 -7.86
N ILE A 87 -5.55 4.38 -6.59
CA ILE A 87 -4.98 5.42 -5.75
C ILE A 87 -3.68 4.86 -5.17
N LYS A 88 -2.60 5.61 -5.32
CA LYS A 88 -1.26 5.20 -4.87
C LYS A 88 -0.76 6.21 -3.85
N ILE A 89 -0.55 5.76 -2.63
CA ILE A 89 -0.15 6.63 -1.53
C ILE A 89 1.23 6.21 -1.05
N TRP A 90 2.20 7.08 -1.26
CA TRP A 90 3.58 6.83 -0.86
C TRP A 90 3.85 7.42 0.52
N MET A 91 4.12 6.54 1.48
CA MET A 91 4.53 6.95 2.83
C MET A 91 6.02 7.24 2.81
N ASN A 92 6.40 8.48 2.51
CA ASN A 92 7.78 8.92 2.41
C ASN A 92 8.17 9.72 3.65
N THR A 93 7.97 9.10 4.81
CA THR A 93 8.23 9.74 6.10
C THR A 93 9.62 9.48 6.63
N ILE A 94 10.32 8.49 6.06
CA ILE A 94 11.70 8.15 6.44
C ILE A 94 12.52 7.94 5.17
N SER A 95 13.81 8.18 5.25
CA SER A 95 14.69 8.04 4.08
C SER A 95 15.27 6.65 3.95
N LYS A 96 15.35 5.89 5.04
CA LYS A 96 15.83 4.51 5.02
C LYS A 96 15.23 3.76 6.21
N SER A 97 15.12 2.44 6.04
CA SER A 97 14.67 1.53 7.08
C SER A 97 15.88 0.83 7.70
N LYS A 98 15.63 -0.02 8.68
CA LYS A 98 16.65 -0.88 9.30
C LYS A 98 17.13 -1.99 8.35
N PHE A 99 16.40 -2.24 7.27
CA PHE A 99 16.64 -3.38 6.39
C PHE A 99 17.34 -2.92 5.13
N GLU A 100 18.67 -3.10 5.09
CA GLU A 100 19.49 -2.65 3.97
C GLU A 100 19.05 -3.23 2.64
N ASP A 101 18.70 -4.51 2.61
CA ASP A 101 18.26 -5.16 1.37
C ASP A 101 17.00 -4.48 0.82
N THR A 102 16.06 -4.18 1.70
CA THR A 102 14.82 -3.51 1.32
C THR A 102 15.10 -2.10 0.83
N ASN A 103 15.99 -1.38 1.51
CA ASN A 103 16.38 -0.02 1.10
C ASN A 103 16.93 -0.02 -0.32
N LYS A 104 17.75 -1.01 -0.65
CA LYS A 104 18.37 -1.12 -1.98
C LYS A 104 17.36 -1.49 -3.06
N MET A 105 16.38 -2.30 -2.72
CA MET A 105 15.37 -2.76 -3.68
C MET A 105 14.27 -1.73 -3.93
N PHE A 106 14.07 -0.80 -3.00
CA PHE A 106 12.93 0.11 -3.08
C PHE A 106 13.17 1.14 -4.17
N GLU A 107 12.32 1.11 -5.18
CA GLU A 107 12.38 2.04 -6.29
C GLU A 107 11.55 3.28 -5.97
N LYS A 108 12.13 4.44 -6.21
CA LYS A 108 11.39 5.69 -6.07
C LYS A 108 10.22 5.66 -7.06
N PRO A 109 9.00 6.04 -6.62
CA PRO A 109 7.86 5.98 -7.53
C PRO A 109 8.00 6.95 -8.69
N SER A 110 7.64 6.46 -9.89
CA SER A 110 7.52 7.31 -11.06
C SER A 110 6.30 8.21 -10.94
N HIS A 111 5.28 7.74 -10.20
CA HIS A 111 4.03 8.46 -9.99
C HIS A 111 3.38 7.99 -8.69
N CYS A 112 2.79 8.91 -7.95
CA CYS A 112 1.91 8.57 -6.84
C CYS A 112 0.80 9.61 -6.78
N THR A 113 -0.35 9.17 -6.24
CA THR A 113 -1.50 10.07 -6.09
C THR A 113 -1.26 11.05 -4.94
N PHE A 114 -0.71 10.54 -3.84
CA PHE A 114 -0.36 11.34 -2.67
C PHE A 114 1.00 10.90 -2.15
N GLU A 115 1.80 11.89 -1.75
CA GLU A 115 3.08 11.63 -1.07
C GLU A 115 2.95 12.16 0.36
N ILE A 116 3.08 11.27 1.34
CA ILE A 116 2.96 11.61 2.76
C ILE A 116 4.37 11.76 3.34
N LYS A 117 4.74 12.97 3.72
CA LYS A 117 6.10 13.26 4.20
C LYS A 117 6.19 13.37 5.71
N ASP A 118 5.06 13.50 6.40
CA ASP A 118 5.02 13.57 7.86
C ASP A 118 3.70 12.97 8.33
N TYR A 119 3.50 12.98 9.64
CA TYR A 119 2.32 12.32 10.23
C TYR A 119 1.13 13.25 10.39
N ASN A 120 1.15 14.39 9.74
CA ASN A 120 0.06 15.37 9.80
C ASN A 120 -0.79 15.24 8.53
N TYR A 121 -1.52 14.12 8.42
CA TYR A 121 -2.18 13.74 7.17
C TYR A 121 -3.71 13.60 7.26
N ASP A 122 -4.33 14.11 8.32
CA ASP A 122 -5.77 13.98 8.49
C ASP A 122 -6.55 14.58 7.33
N ASN A 123 -6.08 15.69 6.79
CA ASN A 123 -6.73 16.33 5.64
C ASN A 123 -6.68 15.46 4.39
N ILE A 124 -5.60 14.72 4.20
CA ILE A 124 -5.46 13.83 3.06
C ILE A 124 -6.43 12.65 3.18
N ILE A 125 -6.55 12.09 4.38
CA ILE A 125 -7.50 10.99 4.61
C ILE A 125 -8.92 11.48 4.31
N LYS A 126 -9.27 12.67 4.78
CA LYS A 126 -10.58 13.24 4.52
C LYS A 126 -10.81 13.45 3.02
N GLU A 127 -9.82 13.98 2.32
CA GLU A 127 -9.92 14.20 0.88
C GLU A 127 -10.20 12.90 0.14
N ILE A 128 -9.49 11.82 0.52
CA ILE A 128 -9.67 10.51 -0.11
C ILE A 128 -11.07 9.98 0.18
N HIS A 129 -11.53 10.07 1.44
CA HIS A 129 -12.87 9.62 1.80
C HIS A 129 -13.93 10.37 1.00
N ASP A 130 -13.75 11.67 0.82
CA ASP A 130 -14.71 12.48 0.05
C ASP A 130 -14.77 12.01 -1.41
N LYS A 131 -13.64 11.64 -1.98
CA LYS A 131 -13.58 11.15 -3.37
C LYS A 131 -14.22 9.78 -3.54
N LEU A 132 -14.25 8.96 -2.48
CA LEU A 132 -14.79 7.62 -2.53
C LEU A 132 -16.30 7.56 -2.32
N GLN A 133 -16.92 8.69 -2.05
CA GLN A 133 -18.36 8.72 -1.78
C GLN A 133 -19.20 9.10 -3.02
#